data_e2aceaec296dd1d7afe956cad0229a65
#
_entry.id   e2aceaec296dd1d7afe956cad0229a65
#
_cell.length_a   1.000
_cell.length_b   1.000
_cell.length_c   1.000
_cell.angle_alpha   90.00
_cell.angle_beta   90.00
_cell.angle_gamma   90.00
#
_symmetry.space_group_name_H-M   'P 1'
#
loop_
_entity.id
_entity.type
_entity.pdbx_description
1 polymer ?
#
loop_
_entity_poly.entity_id
_entity_poly.type
_entity_poly.pdbx_seq_one_letter_code
_entity_poly.pdbx_strand_id
1 'polypeptide(L)'
;MKAVILYTMKGCPFCTMIKEELEKSNIDFLERDIDEYEEEYDEFAKITENEFIPAFLLVTIDEDNNSKDVKLYAPERDFQDIYEGVELVKEYLK
;
A
#
# COMPACT_ATOMS: atom_id res chain seq x y z
N MET A 1 -12.84 -5.93 9.34
CA MET A 1 -11.73 -5.00 9.57
C MET A 1 -10.85 -4.90 8.34
N LYS A 2 -10.47 -3.70 7.98
CA LYS A 2 -9.61 -3.46 6.81
C LYS A 2 -8.25 -2.93 7.25
N ALA A 3 -7.19 -3.43 6.63
CA ALA A 3 -5.84 -3.01 6.92
C ALA A 3 -5.15 -2.46 5.67
N VAL A 4 -4.34 -1.43 5.85
CA VAL A 4 -3.57 -0.80 4.78
C VAL A 4 -2.10 -1.04 5.05
N ILE A 5 -1.42 -1.65 4.10
CA ILE A 5 0.03 -1.86 4.18
C ILE A 5 0.67 -1.02 3.08
N LEU A 6 1.64 -0.21 3.47
CA LEU A 6 2.37 0.65 2.54
C LEU A 6 3.80 0.16 2.41
N TYR A 7 4.20 -0.19 1.20
CA TYR A 7 5.59 -0.57 0.91
C TYR A 7 6.39 0.66 0.57
N THR A 8 7.50 0.84 1.26
CA THR A 8 8.39 1.99 1.11
C THR A 8 9.85 1.55 0.98
N MET A 9 10.72 2.49 0.65
CA MET A 9 12.16 2.26 0.73
C MET A 9 12.84 3.52 1.27
N LYS A 10 14.05 3.36 1.79
CA LYS A 10 14.83 4.47 2.31
C LYS A 10 15.21 5.41 1.17
N GLY A 11 15.14 6.72 1.44
CA GLY A 11 15.48 7.72 0.45
C GLY A 11 14.43 7.96 -0.64
N CYS A 12 13.23 7.49 -0.44
CA CYS A 12 12.14 7.67 -1.40
C CYS A 12 11.34 8.94 -1.07
N PRO A 13 11.44 10.01 -1.86
CA PRO A 13 10.67 11.23 -1.58
C PRO A 13 9.18 11.02 -1.67
N PHE A 14 8.71 10.23 -2.64
CA PHE A 14 7.30 9.95 -2.84
C PHE A 14 6.72 9.14 -1.68
N CYS A 15 7.53 8.27 -1.07
CA CYS A 15 7.09 7.50 0.09
C CYS A 15 6.80 8.44 1.27
N THR A 16 7.66 9.43 1.49
CA THR A 16 7.47 10.44 2.53
C THR A 16 6.20 11.25 2.27
N MET A 17 5.99 11.69 1.03
CA MET A 17 4.83 12.47 0.65
C MET A 17 3.53 11.69 0.85
N ILE A 18 3.50 10.43 0.44
CA ILE A 18 2.29 9.62 0.55
C ILE A 18 1.95 9.31 2.01
N LYS A 19 2.96 9.12 2.86
CA LYS A 19 2.75 8.92 4.29
C LYS A 19 2.09 10.16 4.91
N GLU A 20 2.56 11.35 4.54
CA GLU A 20 1.97 12.59 5.02
C GLU A 20 0.51 12.74 4.60
N GLU A 21 0.20 12.39 3.34
CA GLU A 21 -1.17 12.46 2.85
C GLU A 21 -2.10 11.47 3.56
N LEU A 22 -1.61 10.26 3.84
CA LEU A 22 -2.37 9.27 4.58
C LEU A 22 -2.66 9.76 6.00
N GLU A 23 -1.67 10.36 6.66
CA GLU A 23 -1.83 10.92 8.01
C GLU A 23 -2.83 12.09 8.01
N LYS A 24 -2.75 12.99 7.03
CA LYS A 24 -3.71 14.10 6.90
C LYS A 24 -5.14 13.61 6.69
N SER A 25 -5.29 12.46 6.07
CA SER A 25 -6.59 11.86 5.81
C SER A 25 -7.08 10.96 6.95
N ASN A 26 -6.34 10.89 8.04
CA ASN A 26 -6.64 10.06 9.21
C ASN A 26 -6.75 8.58 8.84
N ILE A 27 -5.89 8.12 7.93
CA ILE A 27 -5.84 6.73 7.51
C ILE A 27 -4.71 6.03 8.25
N ASP A 28 -5.05 5.00 9.01
CA ASP A 28 -4.05 4.18 9.69
C ASP A 28 -3.42 3.22 8.69
N PHE A 29 -2.12 3.07 8.74
CA PHE A 29 -1.40 2.17 7.85
C PHE A 29 -0.19 1.56 8.54
N LEU A 30 0.24 0.42 8.01
CA LEU A 30 1.48 -0.23 8.43
C LEU A 30 2.52 0.01 7.34
N GLU A 31 3.62 0.64 7.72
CA GLU A 31 4.73 0.86 6.78
C GLU A 31 5.64 -0.35 6.79
N ARG A 32 6.00 -0.86 5.62
CA ARG A 32 6.96 -1.95 5.47
C ARG A 32 8.04 -1.54 4.48
N ASP A 33 9.26 -1.42 4.98
CA ASP A 33 10.43 -1.14 4.16
C ASP A 33 10.74 -2.39 3.33
N ILE A 34 10.91 -2.24 2.03
CA ILE A 34 11.10 -3.38 1.13
C ILE A 34 12.41 -4.13 1.40
N ASP A 35 13.39 -3.47 2.03
CA ASP A 35 14.64 -4.14 2.40
C ASP A 35 14.46 -5.05 3.62
N GLU A 36 13.51 -4.71 4.49
CA GLU A 36 13.19 -5.54 5.67
C GLU A 36 12.18 -6.63 5.34
N TYR A 37 11.33 -6.42 4.35
CA TYR A 37 10.27 -7.36 3.94
C TYR A 37 10.49 -7.80 2.50
N GLU A 38 11.73 -8.13 2.16
CA GLU A 38 12.16 -8.43 0.80
C GLU A 38 11.35 -9.56 0.15
N GLU A 39 11.18 -10.69 0.84
CA GLU A 39 10.45 -11.82 0.29
C GLU A 39 8.98 -11.48 0.02
N GLU A 40 8.35 -10.76 0.94
CA GLU A 40 6.96 -10.32 0.80
C GLU A 40 6.81 -9.38 -0.39
N TYR A 41 7.71 -8.41 -0.50
CA TYR A 41 7.65 -7.45 -1.59
C TYR A 41 7.93 -8.10 -2.94
N ASP A 42 8.84 -9.09 -2.99
CA ASP A 42 9.12 -9.82 -4.23
C ASP A 42 7.87 -10.52 -4.77
N GLU A 43 7.08 -11.12 -3.89
CA GLU A 43 5.81 -11.73 -4.28
C GLU A 43 4.82 -10.68 -4.80
N PHE A 44 4.74 -9.54 -4.13
CA PHE A 44 3.89 -8.41 -4.56
C PHE A 44 4.31 -7.94 -5.96
N ALA A 45 5.62 -7.75 -6.17
CA ALA A 45 6.16 -7.28 -7.43
C ALA A 45 5.89 -8.26 -8.58
N LYS A 46 5.95 -9.56 -8.29
CA LYS A 46 5.65 -10.60 -9.28
C LYS A 46 4.17 -10.57 -9.68
N ILE A 47 3.29 -10.45 -8.71
CA ILE A 47 1.85 -10.44 -8.95
C ILE A 47 1.43 -9.20 -9.74
N THR A 48 1.96 -8.04 -9.38
CA THR A 48 1.63 -6.77 -10.04
C THR A 48 2.44 -6.52 -11.30
N GLU A 49 3.52 -7.27 -11.51
CA GLU A 49 4.50 -7.06 -12.57
C GLU A 49 5.07 -5.64 -12.52
N ASN A 50 5.31 -5.15 -11.30
CA ASN A 50 5.68 -3.76 -11.06
C ASN A 50 6.56 -3.68 -9.82
N GLU A 51 7.75 -3.06 -9.97
CA GLU A 51 8.71 -2.88 -8.87
C GLU A 51 8.77 -1.45 -8.36
N PHE A 52 7.85 -0.60 -8.80
CA PHE A 52 7.82 0.79 -8.35
C PHE A 52 7.19 0.92 -6.97
N ILE A 53 7.65 1.88 -6.19
CA ILE A 53 7.11 2.24 -4.88
C ILE A 53 6.86 3.74 -4.85
N PRO A 54 6.00 4.22 -3.95
CA PRO A 54 5.26 3.50 -2.91
C PRO A 54 4.12 2.65 -3.48
N ALA A 55 3.87 1.51 -2.85
CA ALA A 55 2.81 0.60 -3.29
C ALA A 55 1.95 0.19 -2.09
N PHE A 56 0.70 -0.20 -2.37
CA PHE A 56 -0.26 -0.55 -1.32
C PHE A 56 -0.70 -2.00 -1.41
N LEU A 57 -0.80 -2.62 -0.25
CA LEU A 57 -1.47 -3.91 -0.09
C LEU A 57 -2.63 -3.67 0.87
N LEU A 58 -3.85 -3.84 0.40
CA LEU A 58 -5.05 -3.60 1.19
C LEU A 58 -5.74 -4.94 1.47
N VAL A 59 -6.02 -5.18 2.74
CA VAL A 59 -6.55 -6.47 3.19
C VAL A 59 -7.83 -6.25 3.98
N THR A 60 -8.86 -7.05 3.67
CA THR A 60 -10.06 -7.13 4.51
C THR A 60 -9.95 -8.41 5.32
N ILE A 61 -10.03 -8.27 6.63
CA ILE A 61 -9.89 -9.38 7.58
C ILE A 61 -11.25 -9.62 8.23
N ASP A 62 -11.70 -10.88 8.26
CA ASP A 62 -12.98 -11.23 8.86
C ASP A 62 -12.84 -11.44 10.39
N GLU A 63 -13.93 -11.82 11.05
CA GLU A 63 -13.99 -12.02 12.50
C GLU A 63 -13.07 -13.13 12.99
N ASP A 64 -12.72 -14.07 12.13
CA ASP A 64 -11.84 -15.19 12.46
C ASP A 64 -10.37 -14.88 12.15
N ASN A 65 -10.04 -13.62 11.83
CA ASN A 65 -8.70 -13.16 11.44
C ASN A 65 -8.18 -13.79 10.14
N ASN A 66 -9.08 -14.24 9.27
CA ASN A 66 -8.71 -14.75 7.95
C ASN A 66 -8.81 -13.63 6.92
N SER A 67 -7.86 -13.57 6.00
CA SER A 67 -7.91 -12.61 4.91
C SER A 67 -9.08 -12.96 3.99
N LYS A 68 -10.03 -12.04 3.85
CA LYS A 68 -11.23 -12.24 3.04
C LYS A 68 -11.10 -11.66 1.66
N ASP A 69 -10.42 -10.52 1.53
CA ASP A 69 -10.23 -9.82 0.28
C ASP A 69 -8.88 -9.11 0.31
N VAL A 70 -8.21 -9.10 -0.83
CA VAL A 70 -6.90 -8.46 -0.96
C VAL A 70 -6.89 -7.64 -2.24
N LYS A 71 -6.46 -6.37 -2.12
CA LYS A 71 -6.26 -5.47 -3.26
C LYS A 71 -4.81 -5.03 -3.32
N LEU A 72 -4.25 -5.02 -4.52
CA LEU A 72 -2.86 -4.61 -4.75
C LEU A 72 -2.88 -3.36 -5.64
N TYR A 73 -2.33 -2.26 -5.14
CA TYR A 73 -2.22 -1.03 -5.91
C TYR A 73 -0.75 -0.66 -6.09
N ALA A 74 -0.31 -0.60 -7.33
CA ALA A 74 1.07 -0.28 -7.69
C ALA A 74 1.14 1.00 -8.52
N PRO A 75 2.23 1.80 -8.37
CA PRO A 75 2.37 3.02 -9.14
C PRO A 75 2.42 2.74 -10.64
N GLU A 76 1.90 3.68 -11.42
CA GLU A 76 1.81 3.62 -12.88
C GLU A 76 0.89 2.54 -13.43
N ARG A 77 0.58 1.52 -12.64
CA ARG A 77 -0.39 0.48 -13.01
C ARG A 77 -1.79 0.91 -12.57
N ASP A 78 -1.93 1.34 -11.31
CA ASP A 78 -3.22 1.63 -10.69
C ASP A 78 -3.42 3.12 -10.39
N PHE A 79 -2.34 3.86 -10.20
CA PHE A 79 -2.40 5.30 -9.96
C PHE A 79 -1.17 5.98 -10.55
N GLN A 80 -1.32 7.24 -10.95
CA GLN A 80 -0.26 8.01 -11.60
C GLN A 80 0.48 8.93 -10.65
N ASP A 81 -0.17 9.36 -9.56
CA ASP A 81 0.46 10.20 -8.56
C ASP A 81 0.00 9.79 -7.16
N ILE A 82 0.66 10.34 -6.14
CA ILE A 82 0.38 9.96 -4.75
C ILE A 82 -1.07 10.29 -4.33
N TYR A 83 -1.65 11.33 -4.88
CA TYR A 83 -3.00 11.74 -4.52
C TYR A 83 -4.03 10.74 -5.05
N GLU A 84 -3.83 10.26 -6.27
CA GLU A 84 -4.66 9.19 -6.83
C GLU A 84 -4.55 7.92 -6.00
N GLY A 85 -3.32 7.59 -5.57
CA GLY A 85 -3.08 6.43 -4.71
C GLY A 85 -3.85 6.52 -3.40
N VAL A 86 -3.81 7.67 -2.75
CA VAL A 86 -4.53 7.89 -1.50
C VAL A 86 -6.05 7.81 -1.73
N GLU A 87 -6.54 8.34 -2.85
CA GLU A 87 -7.97 8.25 -3.17
C GLU A 87 -8.43 6.80 -3.35
N LEU A 88 -7.61 5.96 -3.98
CA LEU A 88 -7.92 4.53 -4.11
C LEU A 88 -8.04 3.86 -2.75
N VAL A 89 -7.14 4.21 -1.82
CA VAL A 89 -7.18 3.70 -0.46
C VAL A 89 -8.46 4.14 0.24
N LYS A 90 -8.84 5.41 0.10
CA LYS A 90 -10.08 5.94 0.68
C LYS A 90 -11.30 5.19 0.17
N GLU A 91 -11.36 4.93 -1.14
CA GLU A 91 -12.45 4.18 -1.74
C GLU A 91 -12.55 2.76 -1.17
N TYR A 92 -11.41 2.12 -0.99
CA TYR A 92 -11.38 0.77 -0.41
C TYR A 92 -11.89 0.76 1.03
N LEU A 93 -11.58 1.81 1.79
CA LEU A 93 -11.94 1.91 3.21
C LEU A 93 -13.40 2.31 3.47
N LYS A 94 -14.12 2.73 2.45
CA LYS A 94 -15.53 3.11 2.59
C LYS A 94 -16.44 1.93 2.95
#